data_60585801175beb46a579316ae2193ac1
#
_entry.id   60585801175beb46a579316ae2193ac1
#
_cell.length_a   1.000
_cell.length_b   1.000
_cell.length_c   1.000
_cell.angle_alpha   90.00
_cell.angle_beta   90.00
_cell.angle_gamma   90.00
#
_symmetry.space_group_name_H-M   'P 1'
#
loop_
_entity.id
_entity.type
_entity.pdbx_description
1 polymer ?
#
loop_
_entity_poly.entity_id
_entity_poly.type
_entity_poly.pdbx_seq_one_letter_code
_entity_poly.pdbx_strand_id
1 'polypeptide(L)'
;MKEKILRLNLYFGLFGFTFSALLLVLNVSFMKTWFFCFSWWFFILVMDSINFRRRKASPLSDSVKNFLFSAFISVFVWLVFELFNLRVKNWTYHDLPANILERWLGYFVAYASVIPAMREISLFVQSFLSKKRLALFRVRGTPALLKSWFFSGIILIILALTWPRLFFPLGWLCLIFLIEPLNHWLKNETLLKDLKKRDWTLFWSWLLTGLVAGFLWEFWNFWAGSHWEYSLPYLNFWRVFQMPVFGYIGFLPFALEVFVLYQLLFALYKKLQRKVVLKSMIIILLLLFYAGGFYLIDTFSLIR
;
A
#
# COMPACT_ATOMS: atom_id res chain seq x y z
N MET A 1 -9.39 12.64 -27.40
CA MET A 1 -7.98 12.52 -26.94
C MET A 1 -7.85 11.63 -25.71
N LYS A 2 -8.57 11.86 -24.61
CA LYS A 2 -8.47 11.08 -23.34
C LYS A 2 -8.79 9.59 -23.55
N GLU A 3 -9.83 9.21 -24.29
CA GLU A 3 -10.14 7.80 -24.57
C GLU A 3 -9.08 7.08 -25.40
N LYS A 4 -8.39 7.78 -26.31
CA LYS A 4 -7.29 7.19 -27.09
C LYS A 4 -6.10 6.86 -26.18
N ILE A 5 -5.75 7.77 -25.27
CA ILE A 5 -4.68 7.56 -24.28
C ILE A 5 -5.01 6.37 -23.38
N LEU A 6 -6.25 6.25 -22.93
CA LEU A 6 -6.71 5.13 -22.10
C LEU A 6 -6.65 3.77 -22.81
N ARG A 7 -7.01 3.75 -24.10
CA ARG A 7 -6.84 2.52 -24.90
C ARG A 7 -5.35 2.15 -25.04
N LEU A 8 -4.50 3.14 -25.27
CA LEU A 8 -3.05 2.92 -25.34
C LEU A 8 -2.51 2.40 -23.99
N ASN A 9 -2.88 2.99 -22.87
CA ASN A 9 -2.47 2.52 -21.54
C ASN A 9 -2.95 1.08 -21.29
N LEU A 10 -4.18 0.72 -21.69
CA LEU A 10 -4.69 -0.64 -21.57
C LEU A 10 -3.85 -1.64 -22.38
N TYR A 11 -3.66 -1.35 -23.67
CA TYR A 11 -2.90 -2.27 -24.54
C TYR A 11 -1.43 -2.33 -24.15
N PHE A 12 -0.82 -1.21 -23.79
CA PHE A 12 0.55 -1.16 -23.30
C PHE A 12 0.71 -1.94 -21.98
N GLY A 13 -0.24 -1.77 -21.05
CA GLY A 13 -0.25 -2.53 -19.80
C GLY A 13 -0.41 -4.03 -20.01
N LEU A 14 -1.37 -4.45 -20.85
CA LEU A 14 -1.58 -5.86 -21.18
C LEU A 14 -0.38 -6.47 -21.91
N PHE A 15 0.11 -5.78 -22.94
CA PHE A 15 1.29 -6.24 -23.69
C PHE A 15 2.52 -6.32 -22.77
N GLY A 16 2.79 -5.26 -21.99
CA GLY A 16 3.92 -5.22 -21.09
C GLY A 16 3.88 -6.33 -20.03
N PHE A 17 2.69 -6.59 -19.45
CA PHE A 17 2.50 -7.68 -18.50
C PHE A 17 2.76 -9.04 -19.13
N THR A 18 2.15 -9.31 -20.31
CA THR A 18 2.33 -10.58 -21.02
C THR A 18 3.78 -10.78 -21.45
N PHE A 19 4.41 -9.72 -21.96
CA PHE A 19 5.82 -9.76 -22.39
C PHE A 19 6.75 -10.00 -21.18
N SER A 20 6.50 -9.35 -20.05
CA SER A 20 7.26 -9.57 -18.81
C SER A 20 7.13 -11.01 -18.31
N ALA A 21 5.91 -11.59 -18.36
CA ALA A 21 5.69 -12.98 -18.01
C ALA A 21 6.41 -13.95 -18.96
N LEU A 22 6.40 -13.66 -20.26
CA LEU A 22 7.14 -14.45 -21.25
C LEU A 22 8.65 -14.43 -20.98
N LEU A 23 9.23 -13.24 -20.75
CA LEU A 23 10.67 -13.13 -20.44
C LEU A 23 11.03 -13.82 -19.12
N LEU A 24 10.12 -13.82 -18.14
CA LEU A 24 10.31 -14.56 -16.89
C LEU A 24 10.39 -16.08 -17.18
N VAL A 25 9.43 -16.62 -17.94
CA VAL A 25 9.42 -18.05 -18.33
C VAL A 25 10.67 -18.42 -19.13
N LEU A 26 11.15 -17.52 -20.00
CA LEU A 26 12.41 -17.68 -20.73
C LEU A 26 13.67 -17.49 -19.86
N ASN A 27 13.52 -17.31 -18.56
CA ASN A 27 14.60 -17.17 -17.58
C ASN A 27 15.55 -15.99 -17.83
N VAL A 28 15.08 -14.89 -18.42
CA VAL A 28 15.87 -13.67 -18.64
C VAL A 28 16.19 -13.03 -17.29
N SER A 29 17.49 -12.95 -16.93
CA SER A 29 17.97 -12.48 -15.63
C SER A 29 17.43 -11.11 -15.24
N PHE A 30 17.45 -10.15 -16.16
CA PHE A 30 16.88 -8.82 -15.92
C PHE A 30 15.41 -8.89 -15.51
N MET A 31 14.62 -9.71 -16.20
CA MET A 31 13.20 -9.84 -15.88
C MET A 31 12.98 -10.55 -14.55
N LYS A 32 13.76 -11.54 -14.18
CA LYS A 32 13.70 -12.18 -12.86
C LYS A 32 13.85 -11.14 -11.74
N THR A 33 14.82 -10.26 -11.86
CA THR A 33 15.07 -9.19 -10.88
C THR A 33 13.91 -8.19 -10.81
N TRP A 34 13.37 -7.77 -11.94
CA TRP A 34 12.45 -6.65 -12.03
C TRP A 34 10.98 -7.06 -12.19
N PHE A 35 10.66 -8.36 -12.23
CA PHE A 35 9.32 -8.87 -12.53
C PHE A 35 8.24 -8.30 -11.63
N PHE A 36 8.51 -8.24 -10.32
CA PHE A 36 7.57 -7.67 -9.35
C PHE A 36 7.22 -6.21 -9.67
N CYS A 37 8.23 -5.40 -9.97
CA CYS A 37 8.02 -3.99 -10.32
C CYS A 37 7.20 -3.85 -11.61
N PHE A 38 7.58 -4.55 -12.68
CA PHE A 38 6.87 -4.50 -13.95
C PHE A 38 5.43 -4.97 -13.82
N SER A 39 5.18 -6.05 -13.09
CA SER A 39 3.84 -6.59 -12.86
C SER A 39 2.92 -5.56 -12.21
N TRP A 40 3.38 -4.86 -11.15
CA TRP A 40 2.58 -3.84 -10.50
C TRP A 40 2.31 -2.63 -11.40
N TRP A 41 3.31 -2.11 -12.08
CA TRP A 41 3.10 -0.91 -12.90
C TRP A 41 2.23 -1.18 -14.13
N PHE A 42 2.38 -2.32 -14.79
CA PHE A 42 1.47 -2.69 -15.89
C PHE A 42 0.06 -2.98 -15.39
N PHE A 43 -0.09 -3.64 -14.24
CA PHE A 43 -1.39 -3.83 -13.61
C PHE A 43 -2.09 -2.50 -13.29
N ILE A 44 -1.38 -1.52 -12.74
CA ILE A 44 -1.92 -0.19 -12.45
C ILE A 44 -2.44 0.48 -13.73
N LEU A 45 -1.71 0.42 -14.84
CA LEU A 45 -2.15 0.99 -16.12
C LEU A 45 -3.41 0.32 -16.65
N VAL A 46 -3.49 -1.01 -16.57
CA VAL A 46 -4.67 -1.78 -16.95
C VAL A 46 -5.86 -1.41 -16.08
N MET A 47 -5.68 -1.37 -14.77
CA MET A 47 -6.75 -1.08 -13.82
C MET A 47 -7.25 0.37 -13.93
N ASP A 48 -6.36 1.35 -14.15
CA ASP A 48 -6.76 2.75 -14.41
C ASP A 48 -7.68 2.84 -15.63
N SER A 49 -7.32 2.13 -16.71
CA SER A 49 -8.11 2.09 -17.94
C SER A 49 -9.48 1.42 -17.74
N ILE A 50 -9.53 0.31 -16.98
CA ILE A 50 -10.78 -0.39 -16.65
C ILE A 50 -11.66 0.50 -15.77
N ASN A 51 -11.11 1.09 -14.72
CA ASN A 51 -11.84 1.96 -13.80
C ASN A 51 -12.43 3.16 -14.52
N PHE A 52 -11.65 3.81 -15.40
CA PHE A 52 -12.15 4.92 -16.17
C PHE A 52 -13.32 4.52 -17.10
N ARG A 53 -13.22 3.37 -17.75
CA ARG A 53 -14.33 2.88 -18.60
C ARG A 53 -15.62 2.66 -17.81
N ARG A 54 -15.49 2.11 -16.59
CA ARG A 54 -16.63 1.78 -15.71
C ARG A 54 -17.22 2.99 -14.99
N ARG A 55 -16.37 3.91 -14.52
CA ARG A 55 -16.74 5.01 -13.61
C ARG A 55 -16.58 6.40 -14.21
N LYS A 56 -16.00 6.51 -15.40
CA LYS A 56 -15.59 7.76 -16.06
C LYS A 56 -14.59 8.59 -15.21
N ALA A 57 -13.94 7.94 -14.23
CA ALA A 57 -12.96 8.51 -13.32
C ALA A 57 -11.96 7.43 -12.89
N SER A 58 -10.68 7.79 -12.82
CA SER A 58 -9.60 6.94 -12.29
C SER A 58 -8.40 7.76 -11.83
N PRO A 59 -7.58 7.28 -10.89
CA PRO A 59 -6.50 8.04 -10.27
C PRO A 59 -5.51 8.68 -11.23
N LEU A 60 -4.98 7.91 -12.20
CA LEU A 60 -4.01 8.42 -13.18
C LEU A 60 -4.69 9.32 -14.21
N SER A 61 -5.84 8.90 -14.74
CA SER A 61 -6.54 9.61 -15.80
C SER A 61 -7.19 10.92 -15.35
N ASP A 62 -7.53 11.05 -14.06
CA ASP A 62 -8.11 12.28 -13.52
C ASP A 62 -7.05 13.34 -13.23
N SER A 63 -5.90 12.92 -12.70
CA SER A 63 -4.81 13.85 -12.39
C SER A 63 -3.47 13.13 -12.28
N VAL A 64 -2.66 13.23 -13.32
CA VAL A 64 -1.27 12.73 -13.32
C VAL A 64 -0.48 13.30 -12.14
N LYS A 65 -0.65 14.59 -11.82
CA LYS A 65 0.02 15.24 -10.68
C LYS A 65 -0.30 14.58 -9.34
N ASN A 66 -1.59 14.30 -9.09
CA ASN A 66 -2.01 13.65 -7.86
C ASN A 66 -1.60 12.17 -7.84
N PHE A 67 -1.58 11.51 -8.99
CA PHE A 67 -1.10 10.15 -9.13
C PHE A 67 0.39 10.05 -8.80
N LEU A 68 1.23 10.90 -9.40
CA LEU A 68 2.67 10.94 -9.12
C LEU A 68 2.95 11.29 -7.64
N PHE A 69 2.17 12.20 -7.06
CA PHE A 69 2.25 12.45 -5.63
C PHE A 69 1.90 11.19 -4.82
N SER A 70 0.82 10.46 -5.18
CA SER A 70 0.47 9.23 -4.48
C SER A 70 1.56 8.16 -4.60
N ALA A 71 2.22 8.04 -5.75
CA ALA A 71 3.36 7.15 -5.95
C ALA A 71 4.57 7.57 -5.08
N PHE A 72 4.87 8.87 -5.04
CA PHE A 72 5.98 9.38 -4.23
C PHE A 72 5.76 9.13 -2.72
N ILE A 73 4.59 9.47 -2.17
CA ILE A 73 4.31 9.22 -0.74
C ILE A 73 4.07 7.75 -0.40
N SER A 74 3.81 6.92 -1.40
CA SER A 74 3.70 5.47 -1.23
C SER A 74 5.00 4.87 -0.68
N VAL A 75 6.14 5.39 -1.12
CA VAL A 75 7.46 5.00 -0.60
C VAL A 75 7.55 5.30 0.90
N PHE A 76 7.12 6.50 1.33
CA PHE A 76 7.06 6.84 2.75
C PHE A 76 6.19 5.87 3.54
N VAL A 77 4.97 5.61 3.04
CA VAL A 77 4.02 4.71 3.73
C VAL A 77 4.61 3.32 3.87
N TRP A 78 5.22 2.77 2.81
CA TRP A 78 5.84 1.44 2.92
C TRP A 78 7.04 1.43 3.88
N LEU A 79 7.88 2.46 3.86
CA LEU A 79 9.03 2.56 4.78
C LEU A 79 8.60 2.63 6.25
N VAL A 80 7.40 3.13 6.59
CA VAL A 80 6.87 3.03 7.95
C VAL A 80 6.73 1.56 8.38
N PHE A 81 6.25 0.69 7.48
CA PHE A 81 6.16 -0.76 7.75
C PHE A 81 7.53 -1.43 7.76
N GLU A 82 8.48 -0.98 6.93
CA GLU A 82 9.87 -1.48 6.99
C GLU A 82 10.55 -1.14 8.31
N LEU A 83 10.36 0.09 8.82
CA LEU A 83 10.88 0.46 10.14
C LEU A 83 10.24 -0.40 11.26
N PHE A 84 8.95 -0.71 11.13
CA PHE A 84 8.30 -1.66 12.04
C PHE A 84 8.92 -3.06 11.91
N ASN A 85 9.22 -3.51 10.69
CA ASN A 85 9.85 -4.80 10.42
C ASN A 85 11.26 -4.93 11.03
N LEU A 86 12.02 -3.84 11.18
CA LEU A 86 13.32 -3.88 11.87
C LEU A 86 13.19 -4.44 13.30
N ARG A 87 12.04 -4.23 13.93
CA ARG A 87 11.77 -4.70 15.30
C ARG A 87 11.09 -6.06 15.33
N VAL A 88 10.10 -6.30 14.45
CA VAL A 88 9.32 -7.55 14.48
C VAL A 88 9.96 -8.67 13.68
N LYS A 89 10.80 -8.35 12.68
CA LYS A 89 11.56 -9.28 11.83
C LYS A 89 10.67 -10.33 11.15
N ASN A 90 9.55 -9.89 10.60
CA ASN A 90 8.55 -10.76 9.98
C ASN A 90 8.87 -11.13 8.53
N TRP A 91 9.75 -10.36 7.85
CA TRP A 91 10.21 -10.65 6.49
C TRP A 91 11.64 -10.20 6.25
N THR A 92 12.29 -10.89 5.31
CA THR A 92 13.64 -10.59 4.81
C THR A 92 13.64 -10.60 3.29
N TYR A 93 14.57 -9.88 2.69
CA TYR A 93 14.74 -9.78 1.24
C TYR A 93 15.87 -10.68 0.75
N HIS A 94 15.66 -11.32 -0.41
CA HIS A 94 16.58 -12.29 -1.00
C HIS A 94 16.83 -11.96 -2.47
N ASP A 95 18.03 -12.29 -2.95
CA ASP A 95 18.44 -12.20 -4.34
C ASP A 95 18.23 -10.81 -4.99
N LEU A 96 18.39 -9.76 -4.18
CA LEU A 96 18.33 -8.39 -4.68
C LEU A 96 19.63 -8.01 -5.40
N PRO A 97 19.60 -7.01 -6.33
CA PRO A 97 20.79 -6.55 -7.04
C PRO A 97 21.94 -6.20 -6.09
N ALA A 98 23.16 -6.68 -6.45
CA ALA A 98 24.36 -6.37 -5.67
C ALA A 98 24.72 -4.86 -5.73
N ASN A 99 24.48 -4.23 -6.88
CA ASN A 99 24.67 -2.80 -7.06
C ASN A 99 23.68 -2.01 -6.19
N ILE A 100 24.18 -1.13 -5.34
CA ILE A 100 23.38 -0.36 -4.38
C ILE A 100 22.39 0.60 -5.07
N LEU A 101 22.78 1.24 -6.16
CA LEU A 101 21.94 2.18 -6.88
C LEU A 101 20.79 1.46 -7.58
N GLU A 102 21.08 0.32 -8.21
CA GLU A 102 20.07 -0.53 -8.83
C GLU A 102 19.06 -1.04 -7.79
N ARG A 103 19.55 -1.53 -6.66
CA ARG A 103 18.73 -2.03 -5.55
C ARG A 103 17.85 -0.94 -4.96
N TRP A 104 18.40 0.25 -4.70
CA TRP A 104 17.63 1.39 -4.16
C TRP A 104 16.60 1.92 -5.17
N LEU A 105 16.91 1.90 -6.46
CA LEU A 105 15.93 2.16 -7.50
C LEU A 105 14.81 1.11 -7.45
N GLY A 106 15.14 -0.16 -7.25
CA GLY A 106 14.20 -1.26 -7.09
C GLY A 106 13.26 -1.03 -5.91
N TYR A 107 13.78 -0.69 -4.73
CA TYR A 107 12.96 -0.31 -3.57
C TYR A 107 12.03 0.85 -3.88
N PHE A 108 12.58 1.91 -4.46
CA PHE A 108 11.77 3.08 -4.79
C PHE A 108 10.62 2.73 -5.75
N VAL A 109 10.89 2.04 -6.83
CA VAL A 109 9.90 1.67 -7.86
C VAL A 109 8.86 0.70 -7.31
N ALA A 110 9.28 -0.31 -6.52
CA ALA A 110 8.37 -1.26 -5.90
C ALA A 110 7.44 -0.57 -4.89
N TYR A 111 8.00 0.20 -3.97
CA TYR A 111 7.22 0.84 -2.90
C TYR A 111 6.33 1.98 -3.42
N ALA A 112 6.73 2.64 -4.51
CA ALA A 112 5.91 3.66 -5.17
C ALA A 112 4.62 3.10 -5.77
N SER A 113 4.50 1.79 -5.99
CA SER A 113 3.31 1.16 -6.57
C SER A 113 2.18 0.89 -5.55
N VAL A 114 2.47 0.85 -4.23
CA VAL A 114 1.54 0.37 -3.20
C VAL A 114 0.24 1.19 -3.16
N ILE A 115 0.32 2.51 -2.92
CA ILE A 115 -0.87 3.36 -2.87
C ILE A 115 -1.59 3.43 -4.23
N PRO A 116 -0.91 3.66 -5.38
CA PRO A 116 -1.57 3.63 -6.68
C PRO A 116 -2.34 2.35 -6.93
N ALA A 117 -1.72 1.18 -6.72
CA ALA A 117 -2.36 -0.11 -6.92
C ALA A 117 -3.58 -0.31 -6.02
N MET A 118 -3.44 -0.04 -4.73
CA MET A 118 -4.55 -0.18 -3.79
C MET A 118 -5.72 0.75 -4.11
N ARG A 119 -5.46 1.97 -4.56
CA ARG A 119 -6.51 2.90 -5.00
C ARG A 119 -7.24 2.38 -6.23
N GLU A 120 -6.52 1.85 -7.21
CA GLU A 120 -7.13 1.24 -8.40
C GLU A 120 -7.99 0.04 -8.03
N ILE A 121 -7.50 -0.87 -7.21
CA ILE A 121 -8.25 -2.05 -6.75
C ILE A 121 -9.48 -1.60 -5.95
N SER A 122 -9.33 -0.64 -5.03
CA SER A 122 -10.45 -0.15 -4.21
C SER A 122 -11.59 0.44 -5.06
N LEU A 123 -11.25 1.23 -6.08
CA LEU A 123 -12.24 1.78 -7.01
C LEU A 123 -12.94 0.69 -7.83
N PHE A 124 -12.20 -0.31 -8.28
CA PHE A 124 -12.75 -1.45 -8.98
C PHE A 124 -13.72 -2.24 -8.11
N VAL A 125 -13.31 -2.59 -6.89
CA VAL A 125 -14.14 -3.29 -5.91
C VAL A 125 -15.40 -2.49 -5.58
N GLN A 126 -15.29 -1.18 -5.33
CA GLN A 126 -16.44 -0.30 -5.09
C GLN A 126 -17.47 -0.34 -6.23
N SER A 127 -17.02 -0.58 -7.47
CA SER A 127 -17.94 -0.64 -8.62
C SER A 127 -18.93 -1.81 -8.56
N PHE A 128 -18.67 -2.82 -7.74
CA PHE A 128 -19.52 -4.00 -7.53
C PHE A 128 -20.32 -3.92 -6.22
N LEU A 129 -19.92 -3.09 -5.27
CA LEU A 129 -20.57 -3.02 -3.98
C LEU A 129 -21.83 -2.13 -4.04
N SER A 130 -22.93 -2.62 -3.50
CA SER A 130 -24.20 -1.88 -3.38
C SER A 130 -24.31 -1.26 -1.98
N LYS A 131 -24.51 0.06 -1.90
CA LYS A 131 -24.72 0.75 -0.64
C LYS A 131 -25.88 0.17 0.19
N LYS A 132 -26.98 -0.22 -0.44
CA LYS A 132 -28.15 -0.81 0.25
C LYS A 132 -27.83 -2.15 0.90
N ARG A 133 -27.01 -2.97 0.26
CA ARG A 133 -26.62 -4.30 0.77
C ARG A 133 -25.60 -4.25 1.89
N LEU A 134 -24.83 -3.16 1.96
CA LEU A 134 -23.76 -2.98 2.93
C LEU A 134 -24.10 -1.97 4.03
N ALA A 135 -25.35 -1.55 4.12
CA ALA A 135 -25.85 -0.67 5.19
C ALA A 135 -26.03 -1.50 6.47
N LEU A 136 -25.02 -1.45 7.34
CA LEU A 136 -25.04 -2.11 8.65
C LEU A 136 -25.48 -1.13 9.75
N PHE A 137 -24.92 -1.23 10.92
CA PHE A 137 -25.19 -0.32 12.04
C PHE A 137 -24.49 1.05 11.87
N ARG A 138 -24.96 2.03 12.60
CA ARG A 138 -24.39 3.38 12.61
C ARG A 138 -23.26 3.46 13.64
N VAL A 139 -22.07 3.87 13.22
CA VAL A 139 -20.99 4.20 14.16
C VAL A 139 -21.06 5.68 14.51
N ARG A 140 -21.32 5.98 15.79
CA ARG A 140 -21.33 7.35 16.30
C ARG A 140 -19.90 7.75 16.66
N GLY A 141 -19.24 8.58 15.83
CA GLY A 141 -17.91 9.13 16.14
C GLY A 141 -18.01 10.20 17.24
N THR A 142 -18.25 9.79 18.47
CA THR A 142 -18.27 10.69 19.63
C THR A 142 -16.85 11.13 19.99
N PRO A 143 -16.66 12.31 20.63
CA PRO A 143 -15.31 12.71 21.09
C PRO A 143 -14.65 11.68 22.01
N ALA A 144 -15.42 11.01 22.86
CA ALA A 144 -14.91 9.94 23.72
C ALA A 144 -14.40 8.74 22.91
N LEU A 145 -15.17 8.27 21.91
CA LEU A 145 -14.75 7.18 21.03
C LEU A 145 -13.47 7.52 20.26
N LEU A 146 -13.36 8.73 19.72
CA LEU A 146 -12.17 9.17 18.98
C LEU A 146 -10.93 9.23 19.88
N LYS A 147 -11.07 9.76 21.12
CA LYS A 147 -9.98 9.75 22.10
C LYS A 147 -9.60 8.32 22.48
N SER A 148 -10.58 7.46 22.74
CA SER A 148 -10.32 6.04 23.03
C SER A 148 -9.56 5.35 21.90
N TRP A 149 -9.97 5.55 20.64
CA TRP A 149 -9.26 5.00 19.49
C TRP A 149 -7.82 5.50 19.43
N PHE A 150 -7.60 6.80 19.55
CA PHE A 150 -6.27 7.39 19.50
C PHE A 150 -5.33 6.78 20.55
N PHE A 151 -5.76 6.69 21.81
CA PHE A 151 -4.96 6.08 22.87
C PHE A 151 -4.81 4.58 22.68
N SER A 152 -5.83 3.87 22.17
CA SER A 152 -5.69 2.47 21.79
C SER A 152 -4.61 2.27 20.72
N GLY A 153 -4.56 3.13 19.69
CA GLY A 153 -3.50 3.09 18.69
C GLY A 153 -2.10 3.18 19.29
N ILE A 154 -1.90 4.09 20.25
CA ILE A 154 -0.63 4.22 20.99
C ILE A 154 -0.32 2.94 21.77
N ILE A 155 -1.27 2.39 22.48
CA ILE A 155 -1.10 1.14 23.26
C ILE A 155 -0.75 -0.02 22.34
N LEU A 156 -1.43 -0.17 21.19
CA LEU A 156 -1.17 -1.22 20.21
C LEU A 156 0.26 -1.14 19.67
N ILE A 157 0.76 0.06 19.35
CA ILE A 157 2.15 0.27 18.91
C ILE A 157 3.12 -0.14 20.02
N ILE A 158 2.90 0.31 21.25
CA ILE A 158 3.77 -0.02 22.38
C ILE A 158 3.82 -1.53 22.59
N LEU A 159 2.67 -2.21 22.59
CA LEU A 159 2.61 -3.66 22.75
C LEU A 159 3.35 -4.39 21.64
N ALA A 160 3.11 -4.00 20.37
CA ALA A 160 3.75 -4.62 19.22
C ALA A 160 5.28 -4.44 19.22
N LEU A 161 5.78 -3.30 19.67
CA LEU A 161 7.22 -3.03 19.73
C LEU A 161 7.90 -3.61 20.99
N THR A 162 7.18 -3.72 22.10
CA THR A 162 7.76 -4.24 23.35
C THR A 162 7.83 -5.76 23.35
N TRP A 163 6.75 -6.43 22.93
CA TRP A 163 6.66 -7.89 22.86
C TRP A 163 6.31 -8.37 21.42
N PRO A 164 7.22 -8.17 20.44
CA PRO A 164 6.91 -8.39 19.02
C PRO A 164 6.50 -9.82 18.71
N ARG A 165 7.07 -10.83 19.38
CA ARG A 165 6.72 -12.23 19.13
C ARG A 165 5.24 -12.54 19.36
N LEU A 166 4.61 -11.86 20.34
CA LEU A 166 3.20 -12.10 20.70
C LEU A 166 2.27 -11.11 20.00
N PHE A 167 2.66 -9.85 19.93
CA PHE A 167 1.79 -8.76 19.53
C PHE A 167 2.11 -8.16 18.15
N PHE A 168 2.97 -8.80 17.32
CA PHE A 168 3.23 -8.31 15.96
C PHE A 168 1.93 -8.11 15.12
N PRO A 169 0.84 -8.91 15.28
CA PRO A 169 -0.37 -8.68 14.50
C PRO A 169 -1.05 -7.34 14.80
N LEU A 170 -0.80 -6.76 15.98
CA LEU A 170 -1.36 -5.46 16.38
C LEU A 170 -0.75 -4.31 15.55
N GLY A 171 0.44 -4.53 14.97
CA GLY A 171 1.07 -3.59 14.04
C GLY A 171 0.23 -3.30 12.80
N TRP A 172 -0.62 -4.25 12.39
CA TRP A 172 -1.55 -4.12 11.25
C TRP A 172 -2.89 -3.47 11.61
N LEU A 173 -3.04 -2.96 12.83
CA LEU A 173 -4.25 -2.29 13.32
C LEU A 173 -3.95 -0.91 13.90
N CYS A 174 -2.73 -0.72 14.41
CA CYS A 174 -2.39 0.43 15.24
C CYS A 174 -2.56 1.77 14.52
N LEU A 175 -2.20 1.84 13.25
CA LEU A 175 -2.29 3.08 12.47
C LEU A 175 -3.73 3.45 12.14
N ILE A 176 -4.65 2.49 12.00
CA ILE A 176 -6.08 2.79 11.85
C ILE A 176 -6.56 3.56 13.09
N PHE A 177 -6.31 3.00 14.27
CA PHE A 177 -6.75 3.59 15.53
C PHE A 177 -6.08 4.93 15.82
N LEU A 178 -4.83 5.11 15.41
CA LEU A 178 -4.08 6.36 15.63
C LEU A 178 -4.46 7.45 14.62
N ILE A 179 -4.54 7.12 13.32
CA ILE A 179 -4.62 8.09 12.24
C ILE A 179 -6.07 8.46 11.88
N GLU A 180 -7.02 7.53 12.01
CA GLU A 180 -8.43 7.81 11.71
C GLU A 180 -9.01 8.95 12.60
N PRO A 181 -8.77 8.98 13.94
CA PRO A 181 -9.13 10.13 14.77
C PRO A 181 -8.44 11.43 14.34
N LEU A 182 -7.14 11.38 13.98
CA LEU A 182 -6.41 12.56 13.49
C LEU A 182 -7.05 13.11 12.21
N ASN A 183 -7.37 12.24 11.25
CA ASN A 183 -8.07 12.64 10.03
C ASN A 183 -9.43 13.28 10.36
N HIS A 184 -10.15 12.73 11.33
CA HIS A 184 -11.43 13.28 11.75
C HIS A 184 -11.28 14.69 12.37
N TRP A 185 -10.33 14.89 13.28
CA TRP A 185 -10.05 16.18 13.93
C TRP A 185 -9.56 17.23 12.92
N LEU A 186 -8.79 16.79 11.91
CA LEU A 186 -8.30 17.66 10.83
C LEU A 186 -9.35 17.90 9.73
N LYS A 187 -10.55 17.33 9.85
CA LYS A 187 -11.65 17.40 8.87
C LYS A 187 -11.28 16.84 7.50
N ASN A 188 -10.42 15.85 7.46
CA ASN A 188 -10.08 15.11 6.26
C ASN A 188 -11.18 14.08 5.90
N GLU A 189 -11.01 13.35 4.78
CA GLU A 189 -11.84 12.18 4.50
C GLU A 189 -11.52 11.05 5.49
N THR A 190 -12.55 10.36 5.99
CA THR A 190 -12.43 9.34 7.01
C THR A 190 -13.42 8.21 6.76
N LEU A 191 -13.09 7.00 7.23
CA LEU A 191 -14.02 5.86 7.25
C LEU A 191 -15.25 6.19 8.10
N LEU A 192 -15.04 6.84 9.24
CA LEU A 192 -16.11 7.23 10.17
C LEU A 192 -17.14 8.16 9.53
N LYS A 193 -16.78 8.98 8.55
CA LYS A 193 -17.70 9.88 7.84
C LYS A 193 -18.83 9.10 7.16
N ASP A 194 -18.51 7.98 6.52
CA ASP A 194 -19.48 7.14 5.83
C ASP A 194 -20.19 6.18 6.82
N LEU A 195 -19.46 5.63 7.79
CA LEU A 195 -20.03 4.77 8.84
C LEU A 195 -21.08 5.51 9.70
N LYS A 196 -20.94 6.82 9.91
CA LYS A 196 -21.96 7.67 10.51
C LYS A 196 -23.25 7.71 9.71
N LYS A 197 -23.17 7.55 8.40
CA LYS A 197 -24.33 7.50 7.46
C LYS A 197 -24.85 6.09 7.25
N ARG A 198 -24.33 5.09 7.96
CA ARG A 198 -24.59 3.67 7.75
C ARG A 198 -24.11 3.16 6.38
N ASP A 199 -23.18 3.85 5.73
CA ASP A 199 -22.57 3.43 4.47
C ASP A 199 -21.23 2.75 4.76
N TRP A 200 -21.21 1.44 4.65
CA TRP A 200 -20.04 0.59 4.88
C TRP A 200 -19.30 0.25 3.57
N THR A 201 -19.71 0.84 2.46
CA THR A 201 -19.14 0.53 1.13
C THR A 201 -17.65 0.82 1.07
N LEU A 202 -17.21 1.98 1.57
CA LEU A 202 -15.80 2.36 1.58
C LEU A 202 -14.98 1.41 2.46
N PHE A 203 -15.46 1.10 3.66
CA PHE A 203 -14.79 0.19 4.58
C PHE A 203 -14.57 -1.20 3.96
N TRP A 204 -15.65 -1.82 3.45
CA TRP A 204 -15.56 -3.13 2.82
C TRP A 204 -14.74 -3.13 1.55
N SER A 205 -14.79 -2.04 0.76
CA SER A 205 -13.96 -1.94 -0.45
C SER A 205 -12.47 -1.98 -0.11
N TRP A 206 -12.04 -1.30 0.95
CA TRP A 206 -10.64 -1.32 1.36
C TRP A 206 -10.24 -2.65 2.01
N LEU A 207 -11.08 -3.28 2.82
CA LEU A 207 -10.80 -4.63 3.31
C LEU A 207 -10.61 -5.63 2.16
N LEU A 208 -11.54 -5.65 1.20
CA LEU A 208 -11.43 -6.54 0.04
C LEU A 208 -10.23 -6.17 -0.85
N THR A 209 -9.92 -4.88 -0.95
CA THR A 209 -8.69 -4.41 -1.62
C THR A 209 -7.45 -5.03 -0.99
N GLY A 210 -7.37 -5.07 0.33
CA GLY A 210 -6.26 -5.73 1.04
C GLY A 210 -6.11 -7.18 0.65
N LEU A 211 -7.21 -7.93 0.63
CA LEU A 211 -7.18 -9.34 0.25
C LEU A 211 -6.74 -9.54 -1.20
N VAL A 212 -7.29 -8.76 -2.14
CA VAL A 212 -6.94 -8.85 -3.57
C VAL A 212 -5.49 -8.42 -3.79
N ALA A 213 -5.09 -7.27 -3.22
CA ALA A 213 -3.73 -6.76 -3.35
C ALA A 213 -2.72 -7.72 -2.70
N GLY A 214 -3.03 -8.27 -1.53
CA GLY A 214 -2.18 -9.23 -0.83
C GLY A 214 -1.98 -10.53 -1.63
N PHE A 215 -3.05 -11.06 -2.24
CA PHE A 215 -2.94 -12.22 -3.11
C PHE A 215 -2.04 -11.95 -4.33
N LEU A 216 -2.24 -10.82 -5.03
CA LEU A 216 -1.41 -10.44 -6.19
C LEU A 216 0.03 -10.15 -5.78
N TRP A 217 0.22 -9.56 -4.60
CA TRP A 217 1.53 -9.27 -4.02
C TRP A 217 2.34 -10.54 -3.84
N GLU A 218 1.75 -11.53 -3.19
CA GLU A 218 2.39 -12.82 -2.94
C GLU A 218 2.57 -13.63 -4.23
N PHE A 219 1.60 -13.58 -5.14
CA PHE A 219 1.70 -14.26 -6.43
C PHE A 219 2.88 -13.74 -7.25
N TRP A 220 3.06 -12.41 -7.35
CA TRP A 220 4.18 -11.87 -8.12
C TRP A 220 5.52 -11.99 -7.40
N ASN A 221 5.52 -11.89 -6.07
CA ASN A 221 6.71 -12.15 -5.27
C ASN A 221 7.23 -13.57 -5.46
N PHE A 222 6.34 -14.56 -5.46
CA PHE A 222 6.69 -15.96 -5.59
C PHE A 222 7.42 -16.30 -6.90
N TRP A 223 7.05 -15.65 -8.00
CA TRP A 223 7.66 -15.87 -9.32
C TRP A 223 8.87 -14.97 -9.58
N ALA A 224 9.06 -13.91 -8.83
CA ALA A 224 10.20 -13.01 -8.99
C ALA A 224 11.49 -13.66 -8.48
N GLY A 225 12.62 -13.36 -9.14
CA GLY A 225 13.94 -13.75 -8.64
C GLY A 225 14.29 -12.92 -7.41
N SER A 226 14.26 -11.59 -7.51
CA SER A 226 14.35 -10.71 -6.34
C SER A 226 13.04 -10.73 -5.57
N HIS A 227 13.03 -11.26 -4.35
CA HIS A 227 11.82 -11.55 -3.59
C HIS A 227 12.02 -11.35 -2.08
N TRP A 228 10.94 -11.46 -1.32
CA TRP A 228 10.99 -11.54 0.14
C TRP A 228 10.38 -12.85 0.63
N GLU A 229 10.83 -13.24 1.80
CA GLU A 229 10.31 -14.39 2.52
C GLU A 229 9.82 -13.98 3.92
N TYR A 230 8.75 -14.65 4.38
CA TYR A 230 8.18 -14.39 5.71
C TYR A 230 8.64 -15.40 6.76
N SER A 231 8.86 -14.86 7.98
CA SER A 231 9.11 -15.61 9.19
C SER A 231 8.16 -15.12 10.30
N LEU A 232 6.91 -15.61 10.27
CA LEU A 232 5.91 -15.19 11.26
C LEU A 232 5.99 -16.05 12.52
N PRO A 233 6.10 -15.47 13.71
CA PRO A 233 6.05 -16.22 14.96
C PRO A 233 4.74 -17.04 15.05
N TYR A 234 4.85 -18.32 15.42
CA TYR A 234 3.73 -19.26 15.64
C TYR A 234 2.83 -19.57 14.43
N LEU A 235 2.90 -18.79 13.32
CA LEU A 235 2.01 -18.91 12.17
C LEU A 235 2.73 -19.40 10.91
N ASN A 236 3.96 -19.91 11.02
CA ASN A 236 4.84 -20.23 9.90
C ASN A 236 4.56 -21.63 9.30
N PHE A 237 3.28 -21.95 9.07
CA PHE A 237 2.84 -23.23 8.49
C PHE A 237 1.73 -22.98 7.45
N TRP A 238 1.47 -23.97 6.58
CA TRP A 238 0.51 -23.88 5.48
C TRP A 238 0.66 -22.61 4.66
N ARG A 239 1.63 -22.62 3.77
CA ARG A 239 1.92 -21.45 2.91
C ARG A 239 1.13 -21.49 1.60
N VAL A 240 0.64 -20.34 1.18
CA VAL A 240 0.22 -20.06 -0.19
C VAL A 240 1.21 -19.04 -0.72
N PHE A 241 1.97 -19.42 -1.76
CA PHE A 241 3.17 -18.69 -2.17
C PHE A 241 4.19 -18.59 -1.02
N GLN A 242 4.74 -17.41 -0.75
CA GLN A 242 5.67 -17.20 0.36
C GLN A 242 4.95 -16.94 1.70
N MET A 243 3.67 -16.56 1.68
CA MET A 243 2.92 -16.16 2.86
C MET A 243 2.26 -17.35 3.56
N PRO A 244 2.43 -17.51 4.89
CA PRO A 244 1.57 -18.38 5.69
C PRO A 244 0.10 -17.99 5.54
N VAL A 245 -0.81 -18.96 5.44
CA VAL A 245 -2.24 -18.72 5.16
C VAL A 245 -2.86 -17.71 6.13
N PHE A 246 -2.55 -17.79 7.41
CA PHE A 246 -3.04 -16.83 8.41
C PHE A 246 -2.44 -15.43 8.25
N GLY A 247 -1.30 -15.29 7.58
CA GLY A 247 -0.71 -13.99 7.25
C GLY A 247 -1.58 -13.16 6.31
N TYR A 248 -2.37 -13.81 5.44
CA TYR A 248 -3.31 -13.12 4.55
C TYR A 248 -4.36 -12.29 5.30
N ILE A 249 -4.71 -12.68 6.54
CA ILE A 249 -5.62 -11.90 7.38
C ILE A 249 -5.05 -10.51 7.67
N GLY A 250 -3.72 -10.38 7.77
CA GLY A 250 -3.04 -9.10 8.00
C GLY A 250 -3.21 -8.11 6.84
N PHE A 251 -3.39 -8.56 5.60
CA PHE A 251 -3.62 -7.67 4.47
C PHE A 251 -4.95 -6.92 4.54
N LEU A 252 -5.96 -7.48 5.22
CA LEU A 252 -7.25 -6.82 5.39
C LEU A 252 -7.11 -5.47 6.12
N PRO A 253 -6.61 -5.41 7.36
CA PRO A 253 -6.42 -4.15 8.07
C PRO A 253 -5.29 -3.31 7.48
N PHE A 254 -4.24 -3.90 6.91
CA PHE A 254 -3.17 -3.18 6.23
C PHE A 254 -3.70 -2.21 5.17
N ALA A 255 -4.67 -2.65 4.35
CA ALA A 255 -5.26 -1.77 3.35
C ALA A 255 -5.99 -0.57 3.97
N LEU A 256 -6.65 -0.74 5.13
CA LEU A 256 -7.24 0.36 5.86
C LEU A 256 -6.17 1.31 6.45
N GLU A 257 -5.02 0.78 6.90
CA GLU A 257 -3.89 1.61 7.34
C GLU A 257 -3.33 2.45 6.19
N VAL A 258 -3.16 1.85 5.01
CA VAL A 258 -2.75 2.59 3.80
C VAL A 258 -3.77 3.69 3.46
N PHE A 259 -5.08 3.39 3.57
CA PHE A 259 -6.13 4.38 3.34
C PHE A 259 -6.00 5.58 4.29
N VAL A 260 -5.95 5.35 5.60
CA VAL A 260 -5.93 6.45 6.59
C VAL A 260 -4.65 7.28 6.49
N LEU A 261 -3.50 6.65 6.25
CA LEU A 261 -2.24 7.35 6.00
C LEU A 261 -2.28 8.17 4.72
N TYR A 262 -2.79 7.60 3.63
CA TYR A 262 -2.95 8.33 2.37
C TYR A 262 -3.82 9.57 2.54
N GLN A 263 -4.97 9.46 3.24
CA GLN A 263 -5.86 10.60 3.46
C GLN A 263 -5.19 11.72 4.25
N LEU A 264 -4.43 11.37 5.29
CA LEU A 264 -3.66 12.35 6.07
C LEU A 264 -2.63 13.07 5.21
N LEU A 265 -1.79 12.30 4.51
CA LEU A 265 -0.69 12.83 3.70
C LEU A 265 -1.20 13.66 2.51
N PHE A 266 -2.27 13.20 1.87
CA PHE A 266 -2.89 13.93 0.75
C PHE A 266 -3.53 15.26 1.19
N ALA A 267 -4.15 15.28 2.35
CA ALA A 267 -4.69 16.52 2.93
C ALA A 267 -3.57 17.52 3.28
N LEU A 268 -2.47 17.04 3.86
CA LEU A 268 -1.28 17.86 4.11
C LEU A 268 -0.68 18.41 2.81
N TYR A 269 -0.54 17.56 1.79
CA TYR A 269 -0.09 17.99 0.47
C TYR A 269 -0.93 19.13 -0.12
N LYS A 270 -2.26 19.00 -0.06
CA LYS A 270 -3.17 20.06 -0.55
C LYS A 270 -2.94 21.39 0.19
N LYS A 271 -2.75 21.35 1.52
CA LYS A 271 -2.46 22.55 2.32
C LYS A 271 -1.12 23.20 1.98
N LEU A 272 -0.15 22.40 1.52
CA LEU A 272 1.21 22.83 1.22
C LEU A 272 1.39 23.33 -0.23
N GLN A 273 0.41 23.17 -1.13
CA GLN A 273 0.56 23.50 -2.55
C GLN A 273 1.03 24.93 -2.81
N ARG A 274 0.59 25.89 -2.00
CA ARG A 274 0.93 27.32 -2.14
C ARG A 274 2.18 27.74 -1.36
N LYS A 275 2.79 26.84 -0.57
CA LYS A 275 3.95 27.10 0.29
C LYS A 275 5.20 26.46 -0.31
N VAL A 276 5.76 27.08 -1.37
CA VAL A 276 6.84 26.47 -2.17
C VAL A 276 8.05 26.07 -1.31
N VAL A 277 8.58 26.99 -0.49
CA VAL A 277 9.76 26.73 0.36
C VAL A 277 9.51 25.55 1.30
N LEU A 278 8.40 25.58 2.06
CA LEU A 278 8.08 24.51 3.00
C LEU A 278 7.87 23.17 2.29
N LYS A 279 7.23 23.19 1.12
CA LYS A 279 7.06 21.98 0.29
C LYS A 279 8.42 21.42 -0.15
N SER A 280 9.35 22.26 -0.61
CA SER A 280 10.70 21.82 -1.02
C SER A 280 11.48 21.24 0.17
N MET A 281 11.42 21.86 1.33
CA MET A 281 12.02 21.33 2.55
C MET A 281 11.47 19.95 2.91
N ILE A 282 10.16 19.76 2.84
CA ILE A 282 9.52 18.47 3.13
C ILE A 282 9.94 17.40 2.11
N ILE A 283 10.05 17.75 0.82
CA ILE A 283 10.53 16.82 -0.21
C ILE A 283 11.98 16.38 0.10
N ILE A 284 12.86 17.31 0.46
CA ILE A 284 14.24 16.99 0.82
C ILE A 284 14.27 16.05 2.05
N LEU A 285 13.49 16.36 3.09
CA LEU A 285 13.41 15.51 4.28
C LEU A 285 12.89 14.11 3.95
N LEU A 286 11.90 14.00 3.06
CA LEU A 286 11.39 12.69 2.61
C LEU A 286 12.46 11.92 1.82
N LEU A 287 13.22 12.58 0.94
CA LEU A 287 14.31 11.91 0.21
C LEU A 287 15.41 11.42 1.13
N LEU A 288 15.78 12.21 2.15
CA LEU A 288 16.73 11.78 3.19
C LEU A 288 16.18 10.60 4.01
N PHE A 289 14.88 10.64 4.35
CA PHE A 289 14.21 9.53 5.04
C PHE A 289 14.20 8.26 4.17
N TYR A 290 13.98 8.38 2.85
CA TYR A 290 14.03 7.23 1.92
C TYR A 290 15.42 6.63 1.86
N ALA A 291 16.45 7.45 1.69
CA ALA A 291 17.84 6.99 1.68
C ALA A 291 18.21 6.29 3.00
N GLY A 292 17.83 6.87 4.15
CA GLY A 292 18.03 6.25 5.46
C GLY A 292 17.27 4.94 5.62
N GLY A 293 16.01 4.88 5.18
CA GLY A 293 15.19 3.66 5.21
C GLY A 293 15.77 2.54 4.33
N PHE A 294 16.21 2.85 3.12
CA PHE A 294 16.85 1.88 2.23
C PHE A 294 18.17 1.34 2.80
N TYR A 295 18.96 2.23 3.41
CA TYR A 295 20.18 1.82 4.13
C TYR A 295 19.87 0.86 5.28
N LEU A 296 18.83 1.12 6.06
CA LEU A 296 18.41 0.24 7.16
C LEU A 296 17.92 -1.12 6.65
N ILE A 297 17.16 -1.16 5.53
CA ILE A 297 16.77 -2.42 4.90
C ILE A 297 17.99 -3.22 4.45
N ASP A 298 18.95 -2.56 3.77
CA ASP A 298 20.21 -3.19 3.34
C ASP A 298 21.02 -3.77 4.50
N THR A 299 20.94 -3.15 5.68
CA THR A 299 21.72 -3.54 6.85
C THR A 299 21.04 -4.64 7.67
N PHE A 300 19.70 -4.64 7.77
CA PHE A 300 18.99 -5.47 8.76
C PHE A 300 17.99 -6.45 8.17
N SER A 301 17.52 -6.23 6.93
CA SER A 301 16.48 -7.05 6.31
C SER A 301 16.94 -7.78 5.04
N LEU A 302 18.09 -7.40 4.46
CA LEU A 302 18.65 -8.04 3.28
C LEU A 302 19.50 -9.25 3.66
N ILE A 303 19.19 -10.41 3.13
CA ILE A 303 20.01 -11.63 3.17
C ILE A 303 20.88 -11.65 1.91
N ARG A 304 22.21 -11.74 2.11
CA ARG A 304 23.23 -11.75 1.04
C ARG A 304 23.74 -13.16 0.81
#